data_0e2565798942f6766a761014b3c979e8
#
_entry.id   0e2565798942f6766a761014b3c979e8
#
_cell.length_a   1.000
_cell.length_b   1.000
_cell.length_c   1.000
_cell.angle_alpha   90.00
_cell.angle_beta   90.00
_cell.angle_gamma   90.00
#
_symmetry.space_group_name_H-M   'P 1'
#
loop_
_entity.id
_entity.type
_entity.pdbx_description
1 polymer ?
#
loop_
_entity_poly.entity_id
_entity_poly.type
_entity_poly.pdbx_seq_one_letter_code
_entity_poly.pdbx_strand_id
1 'polypeptide(L)'
;QNCSDFHITEFHMDDIRQGIVHVIGPEQGATLPGMTVVCGDSHTSTHGAFGALAFGIGTSEVEHVLATQCLIQKKSRNMQVRVEGDLEAGVTAKDVVLAVIGEIGTAGGTGYAIEFAGSAIESLSIEGRMTVCNMAIEAGARAGMVAVDGKTMSYLEGRPHAPRGEQWQKAVASWSTLVSDEDAVFDRLVTLKAGNIKPQVTWGTSPEMVVDVSAVVPDPEQEPDSVKQTGMRKALEYMQLTAGTAITDIALDRIFIGSCTNSRIEDLREAAAVARGRKVAATIKQAIVVPGSGLVKRQAEEEGLDRIFTEAGFEWREPGCSMCLAMNADRLEAGERCASTSNRNFEGRQGAGGRTHLVSPAMAAA
;
A
#
# COMPACT_ATOMS: atom_id res chain seq x y z
N GLN A 1 -30.31 6.28 -1.17
CA GLN A 1 -31.57 5.50 -1.25
C GLN A 1 -31.30 4.01 -0.97
N ASN A 2 -30.40 3.33 -1.75
CA ASN A 2 -30.13 1.88 -1.55
C ASN A 2 -29.68 1.54 -0.13
N CYS A 3 -28.77 2.30 0.47
CA CYS A 3 -28.31 2.06 1.83
C CYS A 3 -29.47 2.14 2.85
N SER A 4 -30.37 3.10 2.66
CA SER A 4 -31.59 3.24 3.49
C SER A 4 -32.54 2.07 3.28
N ASP A 5 -32.81 1.68 2.04
CA ASP A 5 -33.75 0.62 1.70
C ASP A 5 -33.31 -0.76 2.21
N PHE A 6 -31.98 -0.98 2.28
CA PHE A 6 -31.37 -2.24 2.77
C PHE A 6 -30.79 -2.13 4.18
N HIS A 7 -31.02 -1.03 4.90
CA HIS A 7 -30.50 -0.80 6.26
C HIS A 7 -28.97 -0.94 6.38
N ILE A 8 -28.24 -0.50 5.34
CA ILE A 8 -26.78 -0.54 5.31
C ILE A 8 -26.24 0.72 5.96
N THR A 9 -25.27 0.54 6.87
CA THR A 9 -24.54 1.67 7.46
C THR A 9 -23.70 2.36 6.37
N GLU A 10 -23.90 3.65 6.19
CA GLU A 10 -23.12 4.47 5.26
C GLU A 10 -22.49 5.66 5.97
N PHE A 11 -21.34 6.09 5.47
CA PHE A 11 -20.65 7.30 5.92
C PHE A 11 -20.69 8.31 4.78
N HIS A 12 -21.54 9.31 4.91
CA HIS A 12 -21.69 10.39 3.94
C HIS A 12 -20.43 11.26 3.88
N MET A 13 -20.36 12.14 2.87
CA MET A 13 -19.20 13.01 2.64
C MET A 13 -18.88 13.97 3.80
N ASP A 14 -19.87 14.29 4.61
CA ASP A 14 -19.77 15.12 5.82
C ASP A 14 -19.55 14.31 7.11
N ASP A 15 -19.58 12.98 7.03
CA ASP A 15 -19.29 12.12 8.18
C ASP A 15 -17.79 12.06 8.42
N ILE A 16 -17.36 12.35 9.65
CA ILE A 16 -15.95 12.28 10.04
C ILE A 16 -15.33 10.88 9.83
N ARG A 17 -16.15 9.84 9.75
CA ARG A 17 -15.69 8.46 9.49
C ARG A 17 -15.52 8.14 8.00
N GLN A 18 -15.89 9.09 7.11
CA GLN A 18 -15.70 8.93 5.67
C GLN A 18 -14.23 8.83 5.31
N GLY A 19 -13.90 8.01 4.31
CA GLY A 19 -12.54 7.83 3.82
C GLY A 19 -12.39 6.64 2.88
N ILE A 20 -11.16 6.27 2.63
CA ILE A 20 -10.81 5.11 1.80
C ILE A 20 -11.23 3.82 2.52
N VAL A 21 -11.97 2.95 1.85
CA VAL A 21 -12.55 1.72 2.45
C VAL A 21 -11.50 0.85 3.17
N HIS A 22 -10.28 0.74 2.63
CA HIS A 22 -9.19 -0.04 3.23
C HIS A 22 -8.51 0.65 4.42
N VAL A 23 -8.88 1.91 4.70
CA VAL A 23 -8.50 2.63 5.92
C VAL A 23 -9.64 2.57 6.93
N ILE A 24 -10.86 2.93 6.53
CA ILE A 24 -12.00 3.02 7.45
C ILE A 24 -12.47 1.66 7.97
N GLY A 25 -12.42 0.59 7.16
CA GLY A 25 -12.78 -0.77 7.60
C GLY A 25 -11.99 -1.22 8.82
N PRO A 26 -10.65 -1.23 8.77
CA PRO A 26 -9.79 -1.47 9.94
C PRO A 26 -9.98 -0.46 11.07
N GLU A 27 -10.05 0.83 10.75
CA GLU A 27 -10.18 1.91 11.72
C GLU A 27 -11.46 1.80 12.55
N GLN A 28 -12.56 1.35 11.95
CA GLN A 28 -13.81 1.08 12.64
C GLN A 28 -13.84 -0.29 13.34
N GLY A 29 -12.84 -1.15 13.15
CA GLY A 29 -12.85 -2.53 13.63
C GLY A 29 -13.87 -3.40 12.90
N ALA A 30 -14.25 -3.02 11.68
CA ALA A 30 -15.13 -3.81 10.83
C ALA A 30 -14.38 -4.96 10.14
N THR A 31 -13.06 -4.90 10.10
CA THR A 31 -12.18 -6.00 9.67
C THR A 31 -11.66 -6.73 10.90
N LEU A 32 -11.98 -8.00 11.02
CA LEU A 32 -11.57 -8.86 12.15
C LEU A 32 -10.84 -10.10 11.63
N PRO A 33 -9.93 -10.69 12.46
CA PRO A 33 -9.25 -11.92 12.11
C PRO A 33 -10.20 -13.08 11.76
N GLY A 34 -9.84 -13.86 10.75
CA GLY A 34 -10.63 -15.01 10.28
C GLY A 34 -11.84 -14.65 9.40
N MET A 35 -12.10 -13.36 9.16
CA MET A 35 -13.18 -12.96 8.24
C MET A 35 -12.78 -13.19 6.78
N THR A 36 -13.79 -13.39 5.93
CA THR A 36 -13.66 -13.22 4.48
C THR A 36 -14.16 -11.83 4.12
N VAL A 37 -13.31 -11.03 3.44
CA VAL A 37 -13.63 -9.67 3.03
C VAL A 37 -13.52 -9.54 1.52
N VAL A 38 -14.61 -9.12 0.86
CA VAL A 38 -14.62 -8.86 -0.58
C VAL A 38 -15.15 -7.46 -0.86
N CYS A 39 -14.60 -6.81 -1.87
CA CYS A 39 -14.96 -5.45 -2.25
C CYS A 39 -14.65 -5.25 -3.74
N GLY A 40 -15.29 -4.28 -4.36
CA GLY A 40 -15.05 -3.90 -5.76
C GLY A 40 -13.72 -3.20 -6.03
N ASP A 41 -12.78 -3.23 -5.09
CA ASP A 41 -11.44 -2.66 -5.22
C ASP A 41 -10.36 -3.75 -5.07
N SER A 42 -9.36 -3.74 -5.95
CA SER A 42 -8.29 -4.75 -5.96
C SER A 42 -7.44 -4.75 -4.68
N HIS A 43 -7.26 -3.58 -4.02
CA HIS A 43 -6.47 -3.46 -2.80
C HIS A 43 -7.20 -3.90 -1.52
N THR A 44 -8.33 -4.59 -1.66
CA THR A 44 -8.99 -5.31 -0.56
C THR A 44 -8.04 -6.28 0.17
N SER A 45 -6.99 -6.74 -0.50
CA SER A 45 -5.90 -7.51 0.13
C SER A 45 -5.28 -6.82 1.36
N THR A 46 -5.39 -5.50 1.52
CA THR A 46 -4.98 -4.75 2.71
C THR A 46 -5.48 -5.37 4.01
N HIS A 47 -6.72 -5.87 4.01
CA HIS A 47 -7.36 -6.45 5.19
C HIS A 47 -6.69 -7.75 5.66
N GLY A 48 -5.85 -8.39 4.83
CA GLY A 48 -5.06 -9.54 5.21
C GLY A 48 -4.01 -9.27 6.30
N ALA A 49 -3.68 -7.99 6.55
CA ALA A 49 -2.87 -7.58 7.70
C ALA A 49 -3.46 -7.97 9.06
N PHE A 50 -4.76 -8.28 9.08
CA PHE A 50 -5.50 -8.72 10.25
C PHE A 50 -5.77 -10.25 10.25
N GLY A 51 -5.12 -11.02 9.38
CA GLY A 51 -5.43 -12.43 9.23
C GLY A 51 -6.80 -12.70 8.62
N ALA A 52 -7.35 -11.75 7.86
CA ALA A 52 -8.58 -11.92 7.08
C ALA A 52 -8.25 -12.43 5.67
N LEU A 53 -9.08 -13.33 5.13
CA LEU A 53 -9.01 -13.70 3.72
C LEU A 53 -9.69 -12.61 2.89
N ALA A 54 -8.90 -11.73 2.30
CA ALA A 54 -9.39 -10.51 1.68
C ALA A 54 -8.91 -10.34 0.25
N PHE A 55 -9.82 -10.06 -0.69
CA PHE A 55 -9.49 -9.86 -2.09
C PHE A 55 -10.55 -9.06 -2.85
N GLY A 56 -10.11 -8.39 -3.92
CA GLY A 56 -10.98 -7.65 -4.82
C GLY A 56 -11.79 -8.57 -5.73
N ILE A 57 -13.02 -8.14 -6.03
CA ILE A 57 -13.95 -8.83 -6.92
C ILE A 57 -14.53 -7.86 -7.95
N GLY A 58 -15.00 -8.39 -9.08
CA GLY A 58 -15.64 -7.58 -10.12
C GLY A 58 -17.06 -7.14 -9.76
N THR A 59 -17.59 -6.15 -10.48
CA THR A 59 -18.92 -5.56 -10.21
C THR A 59 -20.04 -6.61 -10.23
N SER A 60 -20.03 -7.56 -11.20
CA SER A 60 -21.02 -8.64 -11.26
C SER A 60 -20.90 -9.61 -10.08
N GLU A 61 -19.67 -9.83 -9.58
CA GLU A 61 -19.45 -10.65 -8.38
C GLU A 61 -19.94 -9.93 -7.12
N VAL A 62 -19.82 -8.58 -7.05
CA VAL A 62 -20.41 -7.77 -5.96
C VAL A 62 -21.91 -7.95 -5.91
N GLU A 63 -22.59 -7.84 -7.06
CA GLU A 63 -24.04 -8.07 -7.16
C GLU A 63 -24.41 -9.49 -6.67
N HIS A 64 -23.68 -10.50 -7.13
CA HIS A 64 -23.88 -11.88 -6.73
C HIS A 64 -23.70 -12.09 -5.21
N VAL A 65 -22.65 -11.53 -4.64
CA VAL A 65 -22.38 -11.63 -3.19
C VAL A 65 -23.46 -10.93 -2.37
N LEU A 66 -23.91 -9.74 -2.79
CA LEU A 66 -24.98 -9.02 -2.09
C LEU A 66 -26.29 -9.81 -2.13
N ALA A 67 -26.58 -10.52 -3.23
CA ALA A 67 -27.79 -11.33 -3.37
C ALA A 67 -27.75 -12.66 -2.63
N THR A 68 -26.57 -13.32 -2.58
CA THR A 68 -26.46 -14.73 -2.16
C THR A 68 -25.54 -14.97 -0.99
N GLN A 69 -24.69 -13.99 -0.64
CA GLN A 69 -23.59 -14.10 0.32
C GLN A 69 -22.58 -15.23 -0.02
N CYS A 70 -22.55 -15.64 -1.28
CA CYS A 70 -21.69 -16.69 -1.77
C CYS A 70 -20.86 -16.22 -2.94
N LEU A 71 -19.66 -16.79 -3.10
CA LEU A 71 -18.76 -16.57 -4.22
C LEU A 71 -18.03 -17.86 -4.55
N ILE A 72 -18.05 -18.26 -5.83
CA ILE A 72 -17.32 -19.42 -6.30
C ILE A 72 -15.90 -19.01 -6.66
N GLN A 73 -14.92 -19.54 -5.94
CA GLN A 73 -13.51 -19.24 -6.17
C GLN A 73 -12.69 -20.52 -6.38
N LYS A 74 -11.72 -20.43 -7.29
CA LYS A 74 -10.70 -21.47 -7.41
C LYS A 74 -9.76 -21.36 -6.21
N LYS A 75 -9.46 -22.48 -5.54
CA LYS A 75 -8.47 -22.53 -4.45
C LYS A 75 -7.11 -22.01 -4.95
N SER A 76 -6.56 -21.02 -4.27
CA SER A 76 -5.22 -20.51 -4.52
C SER A 76 -4.16 -21.50 -4.05
N ARG A 77 -2.99 -21.48 -4.66
CA ARG A 77 -1.78 -22.06 -4.09
C ARG A 77 -1.27 -21.18 -2.95
N ASN A 78 -0.45 -21.73 -2.08
CA ASN A 78 0.12 -21.02 -0.94
C ASN A 78 1.57 -20.63 -1.24
N MET A 79 1.90 -19.34 -1.08
CA MET A 79 3.27 -18.84 -1.13
C MET A 79 3.61 -18.21 0.21
N GLN A 80 4.81 -18.49 0.72
CA GLN A 80 5.33 -17.72 1.85
C GLN A 80 6.48 -16.84 1.39
N VAL A 81 6.41 -15.56 1.75
CA VAL A 81 7.48 -14.59 1.59
C VAL A 81 8.02 -14.25 2.97
N ARG A 82 9.24 -14.67 3.26
CA ARG A 82 9.92 -14.42 4.54
C ARG A 82 10.92 -13.30 4.38
N VAL A 83 10.85 -12.31 5.28
CA VAL A 83 11.84 -11.24 5.37
C VAL A 83 12.50 -11.33 6.75
N GLU A 84 13.76 -11.73 6.77
CA GLU A 84 14.49 -12.06 7.99
C GLU A 84 15.53 -11.00 8.33
N GLY A 85 15.68 -10.73 9.62
CA GLY A 85 16.60 -9.74 10.19
C GLY A 85 15.91 -8.42 10.50
N ASP A 86 16.71 -7.42 10.80
CA ASP A 86 16.25 -6.07 11.14
C ASP A 86 16.33 -5.16 9.93
N LEU A 87 15.33 -4.29 9.78
CA LEU A 87 15.30 -3.23 8.77
C LEU A 87 16.27 -2.12 9.16
N GLU A 88 17.02 -1.59 8.20
CA GLU A 88 17.87 -0.43 8.44
C GLU A 88 17.03 0.84 8.67
N ALA A 89 17.61 1.82 9.34
CA ALA A 89 16.96 3.11 9.56
C ALA A 89 16.59 3.78 8.22
N GLY A 90 15.35 4.24 8.11
CA GLY A 90 14.80 4.86 6.90
C GLY A 90 14.19 3.86 5.89
N VAL A 91 14.29 2.55 6.15
CA VAL A 91 13.59 1.53 5.37
C VAL A 91 12.22 1.27 5.99
N THR A 92 11.17 1.35 5.17
CA THR A 92 9.77 1.23 5.60
C THR A 92 9.12 -0.03 5.02
N ALA A 93 7.90 -0.32 5.45
CA ALA A 93 7.08 -1.40 4.88
C ALA A 93 6.87 -1.28 3.35
N LYS A 94 6.85 -0.04 2.84
CA LYS A 94 6.76 0.24 1.39
C LYS A 94 8.00 -0.25 0.66
N ASP A 95 9.18 -0.02 1.21
CA ASP A 95 10.43 -0.45 0.62
C ASP A 95 10.52 -1.99 0.64
N VAL A 96 10.09 -2.61 1.74
CA VAL A 96 10.01 -4.07 1.85
C VAL A 96 9.16 -4.68 0.74
N VAL A 97 7.93 -4.20 0.56
CA VAL A 97 7.04 -4.79 -0.44
C VAL A 97 7.47 -4.47 -1.87
N LEU A 98 8.08 -3.31 -2.13
CA LEU A 98 8.67 -3.00 -3.43
C LEU A 98 9.85 -3.93 -3.73
N ALA A 99 10.73 -4.20 -2.76
CA ALA A 99 11.83 -5.16 -2.92
C ALA A 99 11.30 -6.58 -3.18
N VAL A 100 10.23 -7.01 -2.50
CA VAL A 100 9.56 -8.29 -2.77
C VAL A 100 9.03 -8.34 -4.20
N ILE A 101 8.35 -7.28 -4.67
CA ILE A 101 7.82 -7.24 -6.05
C ILE A 101 8.96 -7.24 -7.07
N GLY A 102 10.05 -6.53 -6.79
CA GLY A 102 11.25 -6.56 -7.63
C GLY A 102 11.84 -7.97 -7.76
N GLU A 103 11.86 -8.75 -6.66
CA GLU A 103 12.39 -10.11 -6.64
C GLU A 103 11.50 -11.11 -7.37
N ILE A 104 10.18 -11.07 -7.16
CA ILE A 104 9.28 -12.10 -7.71
C ILE A 104 8.58 -11.71 -9.01
N GLY A 105 8.59 -10.41 -9.36
CA GLY A 105 7.90 -9.83 -10.51
C GLY A 105 6.40 -9.62 -10.29
N THR A 106 5.77 -8.80 -11.14
CA THR A 106 4.33 -8.50 -11.10
C THR A 106 3.42 -9.69 -11.41
N ALA A 107 3.95 -10.75 -12.00
CA ALA A 107 3.23 -12.00 -12.25
C ALA A 107 3.63 -13.13 -11.29
N GLY A 108 4.63 -12.92 -10.42
CA GLY A 108 5.20 -13.96 -9.57
C GLY A 108 4.25 -14.57 -8.56
N GLY A 109 3.28 -13.79 -8.10
CA GLY A 109 2.21 -14.21 -7.18
C GLY A 109 0.94 -14.73 -7.86
N THR A 110 0.91 -14.81 -9.20
CA THR A 110 -0.32 -15.19 -9.92
C THR A 110 -0.79 -16.60 -9.52
N GLY A 111 -2.02 -16.66 -9.03
CA GLY A 111 -2.66 -17.89 -8.55
C GLY A 111 -2.25 -18.29 -7.13
N TYR A 112 -1.55 -17.42 -6.40
CA TYR A 112 -1.17 -17.62 -5.00
C TYR A 112 -1.95 -16.69 -4.06
N ALA A 113 -2.15 -17.17 -2.84
CA ALA A 113 -2.28 -16.35 -1.65
C ALA A 113 -0.90 -16.27 -0.99
N ILE A 114 -0.44 -15.09 -0.64
CA ILE A 114 0.89 -14.87 -0.05
C ILE A 114 0.75 -14.70 1.46
N GLU A 115 1.45 -15.51 2.24
CA GLU A 115 1.74 -15.24 3.64
C GLU A 115 3.05 -14.47 3.74
N PHE A 116 3.02 -13.30 4.34
CA PHE A 116 4.23 -12.55 4.69
C PHE A 116 4.64 -12.90 6.11
N ALA A 117 5.89 -13.32 6.29
CA ALA A 117 6.43 -13.83 7.55
C ALA A 117 7.89 -13.38 7.75
N GLY A 118 8.47 -13.78 8.89
CA GLY A 118 9.85 -13.49 9.26
C GLY A 118 9.96 -12.28 10.19
N SER A 119 11.10 -12.18 10.86
CA SER A 119 11.31 -11.21 11.95
C SER A 119 11.10 -9.75 11.54
N ALA A 120 11.45 -9.38 10.31
CA ALA A 120 11.19 -8.03 9.80
C ALA A 120 9.68 -7.76 9.64
N ILE A 121 8.89 -8.72 9.15
CA ILE A 121 7.42 -8.55 9.02
C ILE A 121 6.76 -8.50 10.40
N GLU A 122 7.20 -9.35 11.33
CA GLU A 122 6.71 -9.35 12.72
C GLU A 122 7.02 -8.04 13.42
N SER A 123 8.14 -7.39 13.11
CA SER A 123 8.54 -6.10 13.67
C SER A 123 7.65 -4.94 13.21
N LEU A 124 7.06 -5.02 12.00
CA LEU A 124 6.20 -3.98 11.46
C LEU A 124 5.00 -3.68 12.36
N SER A 125 4.57 -2.43 12.33
CA SER A 125 3.27 -2.01 12.85
C SER A 125 2.12 -2.63 12.05
N ILE A 126 0.90 -2.50 12.52
CA ILE A 126 -0.29 -2.92 11.73
C ILE A 126 -0.41 -2.10 10.45
N GLU A 127 -0.12 -0.81 10.49
CA GLU A 127 -0.10 0.07 9.34
C GLU A 127 0.94 -0.39 8.31
N GLY A 128 2.14 -0.76 8.75
CA GLY A 128 3.16 -1.34 7.89
C GLY A 128 2.72 -2.67 7.26
N ARG A 129 2.08 -3.55 8.04
CA ARG A 129 1.51 -4.81 7.53
C ARG A 129 0.39 -4.57 6.52
N MET A 130 -0.45 -3.54 6.75
CA MET A 130 -1.46 -3.13 5.77
C MET A 130 -0.81 -2.69 4.45
N THR A 131 0.32 -1.97 4.49
CA THR A 131 1.07 -1.58 3.29
C THR A 131 1.58 -2.80 2.52
N VAL A 132 2.17 -3.78 3.22
CA VAL A 132 2.68 -5.01 2.60
C VAL A 132 1.55 -5.82 1.97
N CYS A 133 0.46 -6.06 2.71
CA CYS A 133 -0.71 -6.78 2.20
C CYS A 133 -1.42 -6.03 1.07
N ASN A 134 -1.50 -4.68 1.14
CA ASN A 134 -2.06 -3.84 0.09
C ASN A 134 -1.38 -4.11 -1.25
N MET A 135 -0.06 -4.13 -1.27
CA MET A 135 0.71 -4.26 -2.49
C MET A 135 0.95 -5.72 -2.93
N ALA A 136 0.47 -6.72 -2.20
CA ALA A 136 0.52 -8.12 -2.64
C ALA A 136 -0.14 -8.33 -4.01
N ILE A 137 -1.20 -7.58 -4.30
CA ILE A 137 -1.89 -7.62 -5.59
C ILE A 137 -1.01 -7.12 -6.74
N GLU A 138 -0.04 -6.25 -6.48
CA GLU A 138 0.89 -5.75 -7.49
C GLU A 138 1.95 -6.79 -7.88
N ALA A 139 2.13 -7.82 -7.06
CA ALA A 139 2.87 -9.04 -7.41
C ALA A 139 1.99 -10.08 -8.14
N GLY A 140 0.72 -9.75 -8.44
CA GLY A 140 -0.25 -10.64 -9.07
C GLY A 140 -0.92 -11.64 -8.11
N ALA A 141 -0.70 -11.53 -6.81
CA ALA A 141 -1.28 -12.43 -5.82
C ALA A 141 -2.80 -12.22 -5.68
N ARG A 142 -3.51 -13.27 -5.27
CA ARG A 142 -4.94 -13.21 -4.96
C ARG A 142 -5.20 -12.47 -3.66
N ALA A 143 -4.36 -12.72 -2.65
CA ALA A 143 -4.42 -12.12 -1.32
C ALA A 143 -3.01 -12.05 -0.73
N GLY A 144 -2.80 -11.12 0.18
CA GLY A 144 -1.63 -11.07 1.06
C GLY A 144 -2.12 -11.16 2.50
N MET A 145 -1.44 -11.91 3.34
CA MET A 145 -1.81 -12.10 4.74
C MET A 145 -0.60 -12.03 5.66
N VAL A 146 -0.82 -11.62 6.89
CA VAL A 146 0.14 -11.69 8.00
C VAL A 146 -0.54 -12.45 9.15
N ALA A 147 0.18 -13.31 9.83
CA ALA A 147 -0.31 -14.03 10.99
C ALA A 147 -0.79 -13.08 12.10
N VAL A 148 -1.85 -13.47 12.78
CA VAL A 148 -2.42 -12.69 13.89
C VAL A 148 -1.51 -12.77 15.12
N ASP A 149 -1.22 -11.62 15.71
CA ASP A 149 -0.37 -11.52 16.91
C ASP A 149 -0.88 -10.45 17.89
N GLY A 150 -0.09 -10.16 18.93
CA GLY A 150 -0.42 -9.15 19.93
C GLY A 150 -0.62 -7.74 19.36
N LYS A 151 0.07 -7.37 18.27
CA LYS A 151 -0.10 -6.07 17.60
C LYS A 151 -1.47 -5.98 16.95
N THR A 152 -1.93 -7.08 16.30
CA THR A 152 -3.28 -7.17 15.71
C THR A 152 -4.34 -6.97 16.80
N MET A 153 -4.18 -7.63 17.94
CA MET A 153 -5.12 -7.51 19.06
C MET A 153 -5.14 -6.08 19.60
N SER A 154 -3.96 -5.50 19.88
CA SER A 154 -3.85 -4.14 20.41
C SER A 154 -4.44 -3.08 19.48
N TYR A 155 -4.33 -3.27 18.16
CA TYR A 155 -4.94 -2.36 17.19
C TYR A 155 -6.47 -2.44 17.20
N LEU A 156 -7.04 -3.63 17.36
CA LEU A 156 -8.49 -3.87 17.29
C LEU A 156 -9.21 -3.58 18.62
N GLU A 157 -8.52 -3.65 19.76
CA GLU A 157 -9.11 -3.46 21.06
C GLU A 157 -9.80 -2.09 21.18
N GLY A 158 -11.06 -2.09 21.60
CA GLY A 158 -11.83 -0.86 21.78
C GLY A 158 -12.38 -0.23 20.50
N ARG A 159 -12.06 -0.73 19.30
CA ARG A 159 -12.65 -0.23 18.05
C ARG A 159 -14.18 -0.36 18.04
N PRO A 160 -14.91 0.53 17.33
CA PRO A 160 -16.39 0.57 17.39
C PRO A 160 -17.09 -0.77 17.14
N HIS A 161 -16.64 -1.52 16.13
CA HIS A 161 -17.23 -2.81 15.75
C HIS A 161 -16.48 -4.03 16.29
N ALA A 162 -15.39 -3.83 17.04
CA ALA A 162 -14.68 -4.94 17.68
C ALA A 162 -15.50 -5.53 18.84
N PRO A 163 -15.39 -6.83 19.13
CA PRO A 163 -16.02 -7.46 20.29
C PRO A 163 -15.60 -6.79 21.59
N ARG A 164 -16.44 -6.89 22.64
CA ARG A 164 -16.18 -6.29 23.97
C ARG A 164 -16.39 -7.30 25.10
N GLY A 165 -15.75 -7.05 26.25
CA GLY A 165 -15.90 -7.86 27.46
C GLY A 165 -15.59 -9.34 27.20
N GLU A 166 -16.48 -10.25 27.62
CA GLU A 166 -16.30 -11.70 27.42
C GLU A 166 -16.18 -12.10 25.94
N GLN A 167 -16.87 -11.38 25.04
CA GLN A 167 -16.77 -11.66 23.61
C GLN A 167 -15.37 -11.32 23.08
N TRP A 168 -14.75 -10.27 23.58
CA TRP A 168 -13.36 -9.95 23.26
C TRP A 168 -12.41 -11.07 23.70
N GLN A 169 -12.54 -11.56 24.92
CA GLN A 169 -11.70 -12.65 25.43
C GLN A 169 -11.82 -13.93 24.57
N LYS A 170 -13.06 -14.29 24.20
CA LYS A 170 -13.33 -15.44 23.32
C LYS A 170 -12.73 -15.22 21.93
N ALA A 171 -12.89 -14.02 21.40
CA ALA A 171 -12.32 -13.65 20.10
C ALA A 171 -10.79 -13.74 20.10
N VAL A 172 -10.11 -13.14 21.08
CA VAL A 172 -8.66 -13.22 21.23
C VAL A 172 -8.18 -14.67 21.31
N ALA A 173 -8.85 -15.52 22.11
CA ALA A 173 -8.50 -16.93 22.21
C ALA A 173 -8.62 -17.68 20.87
N SER A 174 -9.67 -17.37 20.08
CA SER A 174 -9.87 -17.94 18.75
C SER A 174 -8.86 -17.35 17.74
N TRP A 175 -8.68 -16.05 17.72
CA TRP A 175 -7.80 -15.37 16.75
C TRP A 175 -6.32 -15.74 16.92
N SER A 176 -5.90 -16.01 18.16
CA SER A 176 -4.52 -16.44 18.46
C SER A 176 -4.16 -17.79 17.81
N THR A 177 -5.15 -18.55 17.31
CA THR A 177 -4.92 -19.79 16.57
C THR A 177 -4.74 -19.58 15.07
N LEU A 178 -4.91 -18.35 14.57
CA LEU A 178 -4.80 -18.01 13.13
C LEU A 178 -3.36 -17.73 12.74
N VAL A 179 -2.53 -18.74 12.92
CA VAL A 179 -1.12 -18.78 12.52
C VAL A 179 -0.90 -20.06 11.72
N SER A 180 0.06 -20.06 10.82
CA SER A 180 0.44 -21.29 10.10
C SER A 180 1.12 -22.28 11.06
N ASP A 181 0.81 -23.56 10.90
CA ASP A 181 1.45 -24.63 11.68
C ASP A 181 2.96 -24.68 11.38
N GLU A 182 3.76 -25.18 12.33
CA GLU A 182 5.23 -25.29 12.18
C GLU A 182 5.63 -26.17 10.98
N ASP A 183 4.80 -27.17 10.65
CA ASP A 183 4.98 -28.11 9.55
C ASP A 183 4.19 -27.71 8.28
N ALA A 184 3.65 -26.48 8.23
CA ALA A 184 2.90 -25.99 7.07
C ALA A 184 3.75 -26.06 5.79
N VAL A 185 3.16 -26.62 4.74
CA VAL A 185 3.81 -26.76 3.43
C VAL A 185 3.32 -25.67 2.48
N PHE A 186 4.26 -24.94 1.93
CA PHE A 186 3.99 -23.90 0.92
C PHE A 186 4.41 -24.39 -0.47
N ASP A 187 3.61 -24.08 -1.49
CA ASP A 187 3.93 -24.39 -2.88
C ASP A 187 5.15 -23.59 -3.39
N ARG A 188 5.40 -22.43 -2.79
CA ARG A 188 6.57 -21.60 -3.08
C ARG A 188 7.02 -20.87 -1.81
N LEU A 189 8.34 -20.87 -1.59
CA LEU A 189 8.99 -20.11 -0.53
C LEU A 189 9.95 -19.09 -1.15
N VAL A 190 9.87 -17.84 -0.70
CA VAL A 190 10.77 -16.74 -1.08
C VAL A 190 11.34 -16.16 0.20
N THR A 191 12.66 -15.96 0.26
CA THR A 191 13.31 -15.41 1.45
C THR A 191 14.21 -14.24 1.08
N LEU A 192 13.97 -13.10 1.75
CA LEU A 192 14.80 -11.91 1.66
C LEU A 192 15.49 -11.63 2.99
N LYS A 193 16.65 -10.99 2.95
CA LYS A 193 17.35 -10.48 4.13
C LYS A 193 17.02 -9.00 4.29
N ALA A 194 16.44 -8.62 5.41
CA ALA A 194 16.02 -7.26 5.71
C ALA A 194 17.18 -6.25 5.60
N GLY A 195 18.37 -6.59 6.08
CA GLY A 195 19.56 -5.74 6.00
C GLY A 195 20.08 -5.49 4.58
N ASN A 196 19.58 -6.22 3.57
CA ASN A 196 19.91 -5.95 2.16
C ASN A 196 18.90 -5.00 1.50
N ILE A 197 17.77 -4.72 2.14
CA ILE A 197 16.75 -3.82 1.59
C ILE A 197 17.15 -2.39 1.94
N LYS A 198 17.25 -1.57 0.93
CA LYS A 198 17.47 -0.11 1.01
C LYS A 198 16.17 0.61 0.64
N PRO A 199 16.04 1.94 0.86
CA PRO A 199 14.92 2.70 0.33
C PRO A 199 14.75 2.49 -1.17
N GLN A 200 13.53 2.15 -1.62
CA GLN A 200 13.24 1.68 -2.96
C GLN A 200 12.56 2.74 -3.82
N VAL A 201 12.90 2.80 -5.10
CA VAL A 201 12.28 3.70 -6.10
C VAL A 201 11.96 2.92 -7.36
N THR A 202 10.74 3.04 -7.87
CA THR A 202 10.44 2.52 -9.22
C THR A 202 10.96 3.49 -10.28
N TRP A 203 11.72 2.96 -11.25
CA TRP A 203 12.28 3.73 -12.36
C TRP A 203 11.46 3.63 -13.64
N GLY A 204 10.58 2.62 -13.75
CA GLY A 204 9.81 2.32 -14.97
C GLY A 204 8.30 2.44 -14.78
N THR A 205 7.56 1.72 -15.62
CA THR A 205 6.09 1.75 -15.71
C THR A 205 5.40 0.58 -15.03
N SER A 206 6.12 -0.14 -14.18
CA SER A 206 5.64 -1.30 -13.41
C SER A 206 6.29 -1.30 -12.02
N PRO A 207 5.60 -1.75 -10.94
CA PRO A 207 6.19 -1.84 -9.61
C PRO A 207 7.41 -2.78 -9.52
N GLU A 208 7.56 -3.74 -10.42
CA GLU A 208 8.75 -4.62 -10.48
C GLU A 208 9.99 -3.92 -11.05
N MET A 209 9.80 -2.81 -11.78
CA MET A 209 10.90 -1.98 -12.27
C MET A 209 11.38 -1.05 -11.16
N VAL A 210 12.01 -1.62 -10.15
CA VAL A 210 12.42 -0.99 -8.89
C VAL A 210 13.91 -1.19 -8.64
N VAL A 211 14.55 -0.20 -8.01
CA VAL A 211 15.95 -0.23 -7.58
C VAL A 211 16.12 0.54 -6.28
N ASP A 212 17.27 0.38 -5.64
CA ASP A 212 17.67 1.19 -4.50
C ASP A 212 17.80 2.66 -4.88
N VAL A 213 17.47 3.56 -3.97
CA VAL A 213 17.63 5.01 -4.19
C VAL A 213 19.07 5.42 -4.53
N SER A 214 20.07 4.67 -4.08
CA SER A 214 21.50 4.90 -4.37
C SER A 214 21.97 4.30 -5.70
N ALA A 215 21.08 3.60 -6.42
CA ALA A 215 21.41 2.97 -7.68
C ALA A 215 21.28 3.94 -8.88
N VAL A 216 21.50 3.40 -10.05
CA VAL A 216 21.27 4.07 -11.33
C VAL A 216 20.14 3.41 -12.09
N VAL A 217 19.55 4.11 -13.02
CA VAL A 217 18.56 3.58 -13.96
C VAL A 217 19.18 2.42 -14.73
N PRO A 218 18.59 1.21 -14.69
CA PRO A 218 19.16 0.02 -15.33
C PRO A 218 19.31 0.16 -16.84
N ASP A 219 20.37 -0.49 -17.36
CA ASP A 219 20.64 -0.54 -18.80
C ASP A 219 19.93 -1.77 -19.41
N PRO A 220 18.99 -1.57 -20.36
CA PRO A 220 18.35 -2.68 -21.06
C PRO A 220 19.33 -3.63 -21.76
N GLU A 221 20.49 -3.13 -22.19
CA GLU A 221 21.49 -3.97 -22.88
C GLU A 221 22.16 -4.99 -21.94
N GLN A 222 22.02 -4.83 -20.63
CA GLN A 222 22.50 -5.78 -19.63
C GLN A 222 21.46 -6.87 -19.30
N GLU A 223 20.19 -6.73 -19.75
CA GLU A 223 19.13 -7.71 -19.50
C GLU A 223 19.21 -8.86 -20.52
N PRO A 224 19.46 -10.11 -20.07
CA PRO A 224 19.60 -11.24 -20.96
C PRO A 224 18.27 -11.72 -21.59
N ASP A 225 17.13 -11.45 -20.96
CA ASP A 225 15.82 -11.81 -21.49
C ASP A 225 15.35 -10.75 -22.48
N SER A 226 15.21 -11.11 -23.75
CA SER A 226 14.84 -10.19 -24.83
C SER A 226 13.44 -9.59 -24.67
N VAL A 227 12.51 -10.27 -23.99
CA VAL A 227 11.17 -9.75 -23.72
C VAL A 227 11.25 -8.67 -22.65
N LYS A 228 11.95 -8.95 -21.53
CA LYS A 228 12.22 -7.97 -20.49
C LYS A 228 13.00 -6.78 -21.02
N GLN A 229 14.06 -7.02 -21.80
CA GLN A 229 14.84 -5.97 -22.44
C GLN A 229 13.96 -5.02 -23.27
N THR A 230 13.04 -5.57 -24.07
CA THR A 230 12.10 -4.77 -24.87
C THR A 230 11.14 -3.97 -23.97
N GLY A 231 10.66 -4.57 -22.89
CA GLY A 231 9.84 -3.88 -21.89
C GLY A 231 10.57 -2.73 -21.22
N MET A 232 11.84 -2.94 -20.84
CA MET A 232 12.70 -1.91 -20.24
C MET A 232 12.93 -0.72 -21.20
N ARG A 233 13.21 -0.97 -22.48
CA ARG A 233 13.37 0.09 -23.47
C ARG A 233 12.11 0.95 -23.61
N LYS A 234 10.92 0.31 -23.69
CA LYS A 234 9.62 1.02 -23.73
C LYS A 234 9.39 1.84 -22.46
N ALA A 235 9.69 1.27 -21.30
CA ALA A 235 9.54 1.97 -20.03
C ALA A 235 10.46 3.20 -19.97
N LEU A 236 11.73 3.09 -20.39
CA LEU A 236 12.67 4.22 -20.44
C LEU A 236 12.19 5.30 -21.40
N GLU A 237 11.68 4.91 -22.59
CA GLU A 237 11.11 5.84 -23.56
C GLU A 237 9.93 6.62 -22.96
N TYR A 238 8.95 5.91 -22.33
CA TYR A 238 7.81 6.56 -21.69
C TYR A 238 8.22 7.46 -20.53
N MET A 239 9.07 6.94 -19.65
CA MET A 239 9.59 7.68 -18.50
C MET A 239 10.59 8.78 -18.89
N GLN A 240 11.04 8.82 -20.17
CA GLN A 240 12.10 9.71 -20.65
C GLN A 240 13.32 9.70 -19.71
N LEU A 241 13.80 8.52 -19.42
CA LEU A 241 14.99 8.28 -18.62
C LEU A 241 16.08 7.67 -19.48
N THR A 242 17.32 8.00 -19.16
CA THR A 242 18.52 7.43 -19.79
C THR A 242 19.13 6.40 -18.84
N ALA A 243 19.48 5.23 -19.36
CA ALA A 243 20.25 4.24 -18.62
C ALA A 243 21.51 4.84 -18.00
N GLY A 244 21.84 4.44 -16.78
CA GLY A 244 23.00 4.96 -16.05
C GLY A 244 22.76 6.30 -15.32
N THR A 245 21.61 6.96 -15.50
CA THR A 245 21.25 8.14 -14.70
C THR A 245 21.11 7.77 -13.23
N ALA A 246 21.74 8.48 -12.30
CA ALA A 246 21.54 8.25 -10.88
C ALA A 246 20.09 8.53 -10.49
N ILE A 247 19.50 7.66 -9.66
CA ILE A 247 18.11 7.83 -9.23
C ILE A 247 17.90 9.18 -8.54
N THR A 248 18.88 9.63 -7.77
CA THR A 248 18.87 10.92 -7.07
C THR A 248 18.91 12.14 -8.00
N ASP A 249 19.33 11.96 -9.26
CA ASP A 249 19.41 13.05 -10.24
C ASP A 249 18.12 13.20 -11.07
N ILE A 250 17.14 12.33 -10.85
CA ILE A 250 15.86 12.39 -11.56
C ILE A 250 15.07 13.61 -11.06
N ALA A 251 14.87 14.59 -11.93
CA ALA A 251 14.08 15.77 -11.61
C ALA A 251 12.59 15.42 -11.46
N LEU A 252 11.95 15.99 -10.44
CA LEU A 252 10.53 15.81 -10.13
C LEU A 252 9.77 17.12 -10.34
N ASP A 253 8.50 17.01 -10.76
CA ASP A 253 7.57 18.13 -10.88
C ASP A 253 6.56 18.15 -9.72
N ARG A 254 6.16 16.99 -9.23
CA ARG A 254 5.12 16.86 -8.19
C ARG A 254 5.46 15.82 -7.15
N ILE A 255 4.87 16.00 -5.96
CA ILE A 255 4.93 15.06 -4.84
C ILE A 255 3.52 14.70 -4.42
N PHE A 256 3.26 13.40 -4.24
CA PHE A 256 2.00 12.89 -3.71
C PHE A 256 2.23 11.96 -2.53
N ILE A 257 1.69 12.34 -1.37
CA ILE A 257 1.63 11.52 -0.16
C ILE A 257 0.16 11.20 0.12
N GLY A 258 -0.24 9.92 -0.01
CA GLY A 258 -1.64 9.53 0.10
C GLY A 258 -1.87 8.10 -0.36
N SER A 259 -3.09 7.78 -0.80
CA SER A 259 -3.51 6.46 -1.25
C SER A 259 -3.84 5.50 -0.10
N CYS A 260 -4.62 4.45 -0.37
CA CYS A 260 -4.86 3.37 0.60
C CYS A 260 -3.59 2.68 1.08
N THR A 261 -2.50 2.82 0.34
CA THR A 261 -1.20 2.23 0.68
C THR A 261 -0.52 3.00 1.82
N ASN A 262 -0.47 4.34 1.75
CA ASN A 262 0.28 5.18 2.67
C ASN A 262 -0.43 6.53 2.97
N SER A 263 -1.54 6.45 3.69
CA SER A 263 -2.32 7.63 4.11
C SER A 263 -2.86 7.52 5.54
N ARG A 264 -2.34 6.56 6.32
CA ARG A 264 -2.67 6.37 7.72
C ARG A 264 -1.83 7.29 8.59
N ILE A 265 -2.19 7.42 9.86
CA ILE A 265 -1.52 8.37 10.77
C ILE A 265 -0.01 8.13 10.89
N GLU A 266 0.44 6.87 10.87
CA GLU A 266 1.85 6.52 10.95
C GLU A 266 2.61 6.99 9.71
N ASP A 267 2.05 6.76 8.52
CA ASP A 267 2.62 7.22 7.24
C ASP A 267 2.80 8.75 7.23
N LEU A 268 1.81 9.48 7.76
CA LEU A 268 1.86 10.95 7.86
C LEU A 268 2.90 11.42 8.88
N ARG A 269 3.05 10.71 10.00
CA ARG A 269 4.08 11.02 11.01
C ARG A 269 5.49 10.81 10.44
N GLU A 270 5.72 9.74 9.70
CA GLU A 270 7.00 9.47 9.03
C GLU A 270 7.37 10.59 8.04
N ALA A 271 6.45 10.94 7.15
CA ALA A 271 6.65 12.02 6.19
C ALA A 271 6.85 13.38 6.88
N ALA A 272 6.04 13.69 7.90
CA ALA A 272 6.15 14.94 8.65
C ALA A 272 7.49 15.05 9.41
N ALA A 273 8.03 13.95 9.91
CA ALA A 273 9.34 13.94 10.57
C ALA A 273 10.46 14.41 9.63
N VAL A 274 10.37 14.02 8.35
CA VAL A 274 11.31 14.46 7.31
C VAL A 274 11.06 15.92 6.89
N ALA A 275 9.79 16.31 6.69
CA ALA A 275 9.40 17.65 6.23
C ALA A 275 9.65 18.75 7.28
N ARG A 276 9.69 18.38 8.57
CA ARG A 276 9.79 19.34 9.69
C ARG A 276 11.01 20.25 9.56
N GLY A 277 10.76 21.57 9.53
CA GLY A 277 11.79 22.61 9.43
C GLY A 277 12.44 22.72 8.05
N ARG A 278 11.91 22.03 7.05
CA ARG A 278 12.39 22.07 5.66
C ARG A 278 11.37 22.75 4.76
N LYS A 279 11.71 22.94 3.50
CA LYS A 279 10.84 23.51 2.47
C LYS A 279 10.82 22.60 1.24
N VAL A 280 9.65 22.48 0.63
CA VAL A 280 9.52 21.88 -0.70
C VAL A 280 10.44 22.63 -1.68
N ALA A 281 11.19 21.89 -2.47
CA ALA A 281 12.14 22.47 -3.43
C ALA A 281 11.41 23.38 -4.44
N ALA A 282 12.04 24.49 -4.81
CA ALA A 282 11.46 25.48 -5.72
C ALA A 282 11.17 24.93 -7.14
N THR A 283 11.75 23.79 -7.49
CA THR A 283 11.50 23.05 -8.73
C THR A 283 10.18 22.27 -8.72
N ILE A 284 9.64 21.97 -7.55
CA ILE A 284 8.39 21.24 -7.40
C ILE A 284 7.20 22.18 -7.61
N LYS A 285 6.39 21.89 -8.61
CA LYS A 285 5.19 22.67 -8.96
C LYS A 285 4.09 22.50 -7.93
N GLN A 286 3.95 21.29 -7.38
CA GLN A 286 2.93 20.96 -6.39
C GLN A 286 3.34 19.78 -5.55
N ALA A 287 3.17 19.89 -4.25
CA ALA A 287 3.32 18.80 -3.29
C ALA A 287 2.03 18.69 -2.47
N ILE A 288 1.38 17.53 -2.49
CA ILE A 288 0.08 17.31 -1.81
C ILE A 288 0.15 16.17 -0.82
N VAL A 289 -0.55 16.34 0.29
CA VAL A 289 -0.75 15.31 1.33
C VAL A 289 -2.24 15.08 1.52
N VAL A 290 -2.65 13.81 1.43
CA VAL A 290 -4.05 13.39 1.47
C VAL A 290 -4.25 12.34 2.55
N PRO A 291 -4.90 12.67 3.68
CA PRO A 291 -5.25 11.69 4.71
C PRO A 291 -6.19 10.61 4.19
N GLY A 292 -6.11 9.40 4.76
CA GLY A 292 -6.90 8.25 4.32
C GLY A 292 -8.35 8.25 4.79
N SER A 293 -8.64 8.97 5.88
CA SER A 293 -9.99 9.12 6.45
C SER A 293 -10.12 10.44 7.18
N GLY A 294 -11.36 10.86 7.47
CA GLY A 294 -11.61 12.02 8.31
C GLY A 294 -11.09 11.85 9.73
N LEU A 295 -11.08 10.63 10.26
CA LEU A 295 -10.51 10.37 11.59
C LEU A 295 -8.98 10.51 11.57
N VAL A 296 -8.29 9.99 10.54
CA VAL A 296 -6.85 10.21 10.34
C VAL A 296 -6.55 11.69 10.18
N LYS A 297 -7.34 12.41 9.37
CA LYS A 297 -7.18 13.87 9.19
C LYS A 297 -7.26 14.61 10.52
N ARG A 298 -8.33 14.36 11.29
CA ARG A 298 -8.53 14.98 12.60
C ARG A 298 -7.36 14.68 13.54
N GLN A 299 -6.93 13.42 13.64
CA GLN A 299 -5.80 13.05 14.49
C GLN A 299 -4.51 13.75 14.04
N ALA A 300 -4.24 13.81 12.74
CA ALA A 300 -3.07 14.50 12.21
C ALA A 300 -3.09 16.00 12.53
N GLU A 301 -4.25 16.66 12.47
CA GLU A 301 -4.44 18.06 12.83
C GLU A 301 -4.28 18.29 14.35
N GLU A 302 -4.81 17.39 15.19
CA GLU A 302 -4.61 17.42 16.65
C GLU A 302 -3.12 17.27 17.03
N GLU A 303 -2.37 16.48 16.27
CA GLU A 303 -0.91 16.32 16.44
C GLU A 303 -0.09 17.45 15.78
N GLY A 304 -0.73 18.34 15.02
CA GLY A 304 -0.09 19.46 14.31
C GLY A 304 0.71 19.05 13.08
N LEU A 305 0.45 17.86 12.49
CA LEU A 305 1.13 17.41 11.29
C LEU A 305 0.75 18.24 10.06
N ASP A 306 -0.50 18.68 9.97
CA ASP A 306 -1.00 19.60 8.95
C ASP A 306 -0.17 20.89 8.88
N ARG A 307 0.19 21.46 10.05
CA ARG A 307 1.04 22.65 10.13
C ARG A 307 2.45 22.38 9.64
N ILE A 308 3.03 21.24 10.01
CA ILE A 308 4.37 20.85 9.53
C ILE A 308 4.38 20.79 8.01
N PHE A 309 3.39 20.13 7.40
CA PHE A 309 3.28 20.03 5.95
C PHE A 309 3.04 21.38 5.27
N THR A 310 2.10 22.18 5.77
CA THR A 310 1.80 23.48 5.18
C THR A 310 2.95 24.47 5.35
N GLU A 311 3.63 24.47 6.49
CA GLU A 311 4.86 25.26 6.70
C GLU A 311 5.98 24.81 5.76
N ALA A 312 6.09 23.52 5.44
CA ALA A 312 7.04 23.02 4.46
C ALA A 312 6.67 23.36 3.01
N GLY A 313 5.41 23.74 2.73
CA GLY A 313 4.92 24.09 1.40
C GLY A 313 4.10 23.01 0.72
N PHE A 314 3.68 21.97 1.46
CA PHE A 314 2.71 20.99 0.97
C PHE A 314 1.27 21.55 1.08
N GLU A 315 0.43 21.13 0.17
CA GLU A 315 -1.00 21.38 0.22
C GLU A 315 -1.70 20.25 1.01
N TRP A 316 -2.40 20.60 2.08
CA TRP A 316 -3.17 19.68 2.91
C TRP A 316 -4.57 19.50 2.31
N ARG A 317 -4.96 18.26 2.01
CA ARG A 317 -6.20 17.93 1.31
C ARG A 317 -7.25 17.30 2.23
N GLU A 318 -8.49 17.23 1.72
CA GLU A 318 -9.55 16.44 2.29
C GLU A 318 -9.30 14.92 2.05
N PRO A 319 -9.82 14.05 2.94
CA PRO A 319 -9.60 12.62 2.85
C PRO A 319 -10.12 12.00 1.54
N GLY A 320 -9.32 11.12 0.94
CA GLY A 320 -9.72 10.41 -0.27
C GLY A 320 -8.56 9.81 -1.06
N CYS A 321 -8.86 9.33 -2.26
CA CYS A 321 -7.87 8.72 -3.16
C CYS A 321 -7.07 9.76 -3.96
N SER A 322 -7.67 10.93 -4.25
CA SER A 322 -7.02 12.06 -4.94
C SER A 322 -6.20 11.61 -6.16
N MET A 323 -4.95 12.04 -6.25
CA MET A 323 -4.05 11.75 -7.39
C MET A 323 -3.78 10.26 -7.61
N CYS A 324 -4.01 9.37 -6.63
CA CYS A 324 -3.78 7.93 -6.82
C CYS A 324 -4.52 7.34 -8.04
N LEU A 325 -5.70 7.87 -8.36
CA LEU A 325 -6.54 7.46 -9.48
C LEU A 325 -6.67 8.52 -10.58
N ALA A 326 -6.27 9.76 -10.30
CA ALA A 326 -6.45 10.92 -11.17
C ALA A 326 -7.92 11.14 -11.64
N MET A 327 -8.89 10.81 -10.79
CA MET A 327 -10.31 10.95 -11.07
C MET A 327 -10.89 12.32 -10.69
N ASN A 328 -10.08 13.20 -10.11
CA ASN A 328 -10.42 14.57 -9.76
C ASN A 328 -9.42 15.55 -10.39
N ALA A 329 -9.40 16.80 -9.91
CA ALA A 329 -8.47 17.82 -10.39
C ALA A 329 -7.00 17.54 -10.02
N ASP A 330 -6.75 16.73 -8.98
CA ASP A 330 -5.40 16.33 -8.57
C ASP A 330 -4.88 15.24 -9.53
N ARG A 331 -4.19 15.65 -10.57
CA ARG A 331 -3.62 14.77 -11.61
C ARG A 331 -2.36 15.35 -12.19
N LEU A 332 -1.55 14.51 -12.79
CA LEU A 332 -0.39 14.92 -13.57
C LEU A 332 -0.82 15.41 -14.94
N GLU A 333 -0.16 16.47 -15.40
CA GLU A 333 -0.18 16.84 -16.80
C GLU A 333 0.79 15.96 -17.61
N ALA A 334 0.59 15.92 -18.91
CA ALA A 334 1.45 15.13 -19.80
C ALA A 334 2.93 15.56 -19.68
N GLY A 335 3.80 14.60 -19.43
CA GLY A 335 5.21 14.81 -19.24
C GLY A 335 5.65 15.13 -17.81
N GLU A 336 4.74 15.47 -16.91
CA GLU A 336 5.07 15.69 -15.49
C GLU A 336 5.49 14.40 -14.80
N ARG A 337 6.41 14.52 -13.84
CA ARG A 337 6.97 13.42 -13.05
C ARG A 337 6.66 13.60 -11.58
N CYS A 338 6.18 12.54 -10.95
CA CYS A 338 5.77 12.54 -9.55
C CYS A 338 6.50 11.47 -8.74
N ALA A 339 7.03 11.83 -7.57
CA ALA A 339 7.31 10.88 -6.51
C ALA A 339 6.02 10.65 -5.71
N SER A 340 5.58 9.40 -5.60
CA SER A 340 4.23 9.06 -5.15
C SER A 340 4.24 7.87 -4.18
N THR A 341 3.48 7.99 -3.11
CA THR A 341 3.24 6.88 -2.17
C THR A 341 2.07 5.99 -2.59
N SER A 342 1.53 6.17 -3.80
CA SER A 342 0.50 5.28 -4.36
C SER A 342 1.03 3.86 -4.57
N ASN A 343 0.17 2.97 -5.04
CA ASN A 343 0.48 1.55 -5.21
C ASN A 343 0.82 1.16 -6.65
N ARG A 344 0.44 1.98 -7.64
CA ARG A 344 0.60 1.69 -9.07
C ARG A 344 1.21 2.85 -9.82
N ASN A 345 2.07 2.53 -10.80
CA ASN A 345 2.77 3.49 -11.64
C ASN A 345 2.71 3.17 -13.14
N PHE A 346 1.72 2.39 -13.60
CA PHE A 346 1.56 2.15 -15.02
C PHE A 346 1.26 3.44 -15.79
N GLU A 347 1.49 3.41 -17.08
CA GLU A 347 1.32 4.55 -17.98
C GLU A 347 -0.05 5.24 -17.80
N GLY A 348 -0.03 6.53 -17.53
CA GLY A 348 -1.22 7.35 -17.35
C GLY A 348 -1.98 7.16 -16.03
N ARG A 349 -1.48 6.37 -15.08
CA ARG A 349 -2.18 6.09 -13.81
C ARG A 349 -2.57 7.35 -13.03
N GLN A 350 -1.67 8.31 -12.93
CA GLN A 350 -1.89 9.57 -12.23
C GLN A 350 -2.22 10.75 -13.17
N GLY A 351 -2.56 10.46 -14.42
CA GLY A 351 -2.86 11.43 -15.47
C GLY A 351 -2.27 11.00 -16.81
N ALA A 352 -2.96 11.27 -17.91
CA ALA A 352 -2.52 10.90 -19.25
C ALA A 352 -1.13 11.47 -19.58
N GLY A 353 -0.16 10.60 -19.88
CA GLY A 353 1.23 10.98 -20.13
C GLY A 353 2.04 11.35 -18.87
N GLY A 354 1.45 11.22 -17.68
CA GLY A 354 2.14 11.43 -16.40
C GLY A 354 3.09 10.28 -16.08
N ARG A 355 4.17 10.56 -15.37
CA ARG A 355 5.24 9.62 -15.00
C ARG A 355 5.33 9.50 -13.49
N THR A 356 5.18 8.29 -12.98
CA THR A 356 5.09 8.05 -11.53
C THR A 356 6.25 7.18 -11.05
N HIS A 357 6.96 7.65 -10.03
CA HIS A 357 7.91 6.88 -9.25
C HIS A 357 7.27 6.51 -7.91
N LEU A 358 7.13 5.21 -7.63
CA LEU A 358 6.64 4.75 -6.32
C LEU A 358 7.78 4.84 -5.31
N VAL A 359 7.47 5.44 -4.17
CA VAL A 359 8.40 5.66 -3.05
C VAL A 359 7.67 5.53 -1.72
N SER A 360 8.43 5.43 -0.62
CA SER A 360 7.89 5.49 0.73
C SER A 360 7.47 6.91 1.14
N PRO A 361 6.64 7.09 2.21
CA PRO A 361 6.26 8.41 2.71
C PRO A 361 7.45 9.29 3.09
N ALA A 362 8.43 8.71 3.76
CA ALA A 362 9.67 9.41 4.14
C ALA A 362 10.45 9.89 2.91
N MET A 363 10.57 9.04 1.87
CA MET A 363 11.25 9.40 0.63
C MET A 363 10.49 10.46 -0.18
N ALA A 364 9.15 10.41 -0.19
CA ALA A 364 8.35 11.43 -0.87
C ALA A 364 8.49 12.80 -0.20
N ALA A 365 8.76 12.83 1.09
CA ALA A 365 8.97 14.07 1.86
C ALA A 365 10.43 14.58 1.82
N ALA A 366 11.40 13.73 1.46
CA ALA A 366 12.83 14.06 1.41
C ALA A 366 13.20 14.83 0.14
#